data_047e61f6ad470d24bac8e1001280e08e
#
_entry.id   047e61f6ad470d24bac8e1001280e08e
#
_cell.length_a   1.000
_cell.length_b   1.000
_cell.length_c   1.000
_cell.angle_alpha   90.00
_cell.angle_beta   90.00
_cell.angle_gamma   90.00
#
_symmetry.space_group_name_H-M   'P 1'
#
loop_
_entity.id
_entity.type
_entity.pdbx_description
1 polymer ?
#
loop_
_entity_poly.entity_id
_entity_poly.type
_entity_poly.pdbx_seq_one_letter_code
_entity_poly.pdbx_strand_id
1 'polypeptide(L)'
;GENDGVNRTTGAPVPTLSHEVGQWAMYPDFDEIDKYTGTLRAYNYEGYRRSLAERGMLDQNKDFARASGLFSVLLYKDEIEASLRTYPHGGFQILEARDYPGQGTAIVGWLDAFWDSKGLIEPKEFRRFCGPTVALLQMPKRVYTCDETFKAVAEISNYGPKNLPIKPEWTLADESGRTIAGGSLPATVAETGKVSGLGEISAPLRTVAEAARLTLTLKAGGTSNSWNIWVYPARQPETPAGVRIAYEYDRTTRDALARGERVLLFSDPTKGLYKIDRVMLGPDEIRLFEVKPGQNALEGTFMPAF
;
A
#
# COMPACT_ATOMS: atom_id res chain seq x y z
N GLY A 1 -1.69 -8.68 2.29
CA GLY A 1 -2.46 -8.58 3.49
C GLY A 1 -3.75 -9.37 3.42
N GLU A 2 -3.95 -10.19 4.40
CA GLU A 2 -5.12 -11.07 4.55
C GLU A 2 -6.29 -10.39 5.27
N ASN A 3 -6.46 -9.09 5.11
CA ASN A 3 -7.63 -8.41 5.66
C ASN A 3 -8.76 -8.37 4.63
N ASP A 4 -9.25 -9.54 4.27
CA ASP A 4 -10.61 -9.63 3.76
C ASP A 4 -11.51 -9.35 4.96
N GLY A 5 -12.31 -8.31 4.89
CA GLY A 5 -13.27 -7.95 5.94
C GLY A 5 -14.34 -9.03 6.23
N VAL A 6 -14.20 -10.21 5.63
CA VAL A 6 -15.09 -11.39 5.73
C VAL A 6 -15.54 -11.66 7.17
N ASN A 7 -14.60 -11.62 8.11
CA ASN A 7 -14.92 -11.93 9.51
C ASN A 7 -15.73 -10.84 10.23
N ARG A 8 -15.82 -9.63 9.68
CA ARG A 8 -16.55 -8.51 10.32
C ARG A 8 -18.01 -8.41 9.88
N THR A 9 -18.31 -8.91 8.68
CA THR A 9 -19.68 -8.81 8.10
C THR A 9 -20.40 -10.15 8.02
N THR A 10 -19.68 -11.27 8.20
CA THR A 10 -20.27 -12.61 8.19
C THR A 10 -21.27 -12.75 9.33
N GLY A 11 -22.54 -13.03 8.99
CA GLY A 11 -23.61 -13.18 9.97
C GLY A 11 -24.34 -11.89 10.35
N ALA A 12 -23.99 -10.74 9.78
CA ALA A 12 -24.76 -9.52 9.96
C ALA A 12 -26.16 -9.70 9.34
N PRO A 13 -27.24 -9.38 10.08
CA PRO A 13 -28.61 -9.58 9.61
C PRO A 13 -29.06 -8.52 8.57
N VAL A 14 -28.24 -7.52 8.33
CA VAL A 14 -28.47 -6.39 7.41
C VAL A 14 -27.24 -6.13 6.57
N PRO A 15 -27.41 -5.53 5.37
CA PRO A 15 -26.26 -5.09 4.57
C PRO A 15 -25.35 -4.14 5.36
N THR A 16 -24.05 -4.42 5.33
CA THR A 16 -23.03 -3.58 5.95
C THR A 16 -22.26 -2.82 4.88
N LEU A 17 -21.89 -1.58 5.19
CA LEU A 17 -21.12 -0.69 4.33
C LEU A 17 -19.88 -0.26 5.07
N SER A 18 -18.71 -0.30 4.43
CA SER A 18 -17.51 0.34 4.95
C SER A 18 -17.64 1.85 4.79
N HIS A 19 -17.43 2.58 5.88
CA HIS A 19 -17.45 4.03 5.90
C HIS A 19 -16.04 4.59 5.97
N GLU A 20 -15.78 5.66 5.23
CA GLU A 20 -14.49 6.38 5.21
C GLU A 20 -13.29 5.47 4.84
N VAL A 21 -13.47 4.66 3.81
CA VAL A 21 -12.39 3.86 3.22
C VAL A 21 -11.32 4.81 2.65
N GLY A 22 -10.05 4.50 2.89
CA GLY A 22 -8.96 5.21 2.26
C GLY A 22 -8.49 6.48 2.96
N GLN A 23 -8.31 6.44 4.26
CA GLN A 23 -7.70 7.55 5.02
C GLN A 23 -6.16 7.54 4.92
N TRP A 24 -5.63 7.40 3.71
CA TRP A 24 -4.20 7.27 3.44
C TRP A 24 -3.59 8.64 3.08
N ALA A 25 -3.25 9.41 4.10
CA ALA A 25 -2.66 10.72 3.92
C ALA A 25 -1.32 10.67 3.17
N MET A 26 -1.11 11.62 2.28
CA MET A 26 0.12 11.81 1.52
C MET A 26 0.84 13.10 1.92
N TYR A 27 2.10 13.22 1.53
CA TYR A 27 2.88 14.43 1.78
C TYR A 27 2.36 15.58 0.90
N PRO A 28 2.23 16.81 1.44
CA PRO A 28 1.69 17.94 0.68
C PRO A 28 2.65 18.41 -0.43
N ASP A 29 2.09 18.75 -1.58
CA ASP A 29 2.78 19.49 -2.63
C ASP A 29 2.70 20.99 -2.33
N PHE A 30 3.84 21.64 -2.08
CA PHE A 30 3.85 23.04 -1.66
C PHE A 30 3.46 24.03 -2.76
N ASP A 31 3.40 23.63 -4.03
CA ASP A 31 2.88 24.47 -5.10
C ASP A 31 1.36 24.74 -4.93
N GLU A 32 0.67 23.90 -4.16
CA GLU A 32 -0.74 24.14 -3.86
C GLU A 32 -0.97 25.35 -2.95
N ILE A 33 0.05 25.80 -2.20
CA ILE A 33 -0.05 26.97 -1.31
C ILE A 33 -0.51 28.23 -2.08
N ASP A 34 0.00 28.42 -3.30
CA ASP A 34 -0.29 29.59 -4.10
C ASP A 34 -1.74 29.63 -4.64
N LYS A 35 -2.45 28.51 -4.57
CA LYS A 35 -3.88 28.41 -4.92
C LYS A 35 -4.79 29.01 -3.86
N TYR A 36 -4.31 29.17 -2.61
CA TYR A 36 -5.08 29.70 -1.50
C TYR A 36 -5.11 31.25 -1.53
N THR A 37 -5.84 31.82 -2.48
CA THR A 37 -5.93 33.28 -2.70
C THR A 37 -7.08 33.96 -1.96
N GLY A 38 -7.91 33.19 -1.24
CA GLY A 38 -9.08 33.69 -0.52
C GLY A 38 -8.86 33.83 0.99
N THR A 39 -9.93 33.64 1.74
CA THR A 39 -9.91 33.73 3.22
C THR A 39 -9.15 32.57 3.88
N LEU A 40 -9.23 31.39 3.31
CA LEU A 40 -8.50 30.23 3.80
C LEU A 40 -7.02 30.32 3.43
N ARG A 41 -6.17 29.94 4.38
CA ARG A 41 -4.73 29.82 4.19
C ARG A 41 -4.29 28.37 4.37
N ALA A 42 -3.26 27.98 3.65
CA ALA A 42 -2.66 26.66 3.73
C ALA A 42 -1.69 26.54 4.94
N TYR A 43 -2.13 26.84 6.17
CA TYR A 43 -1.27 26.86 7.36
C TYR A 43 -0.53 25.56 7.60
N ASN A 44 -1.18 24.41 7.37
CA ASN A 44 -0.58 23.09 7.46
C ASN A 44 0.56 22.94 6.43
N TYR A 45 0.34 23.30 5.16
CA TYR A 45 1.36 23.23 4.10
C TYR A 45 2.53 24.17 4.38
N GLU A 46 2.23 25.40 4.83
CA GLU A 46 3.25 26.37 5.24
C GLU A 46 4.11 25.83 6.41
N GLY A 47 3.47 25.12 7.36
CA GLY A 47 4.15 24.44 8.47
C GLY A 47 5.08 23.33 8.00
N TYR A 48 4.58 22.43 7.14
CA TYR A 48 5.39 21.39 6.54
C TYR A 48 6.55 21.95 5.73
N ARG A 49 6.32 23.00 4.94
CA ARG A 49 7.37 23.67 4.16
C ARG A 49 8.49 24.22 5.04
N ARG A 50 8.15 24.90 6.15
CA ARG A 50 9.16 25.38 7.12
C ARG A 50 9.96 24.23 7.72
N SER A 51 9.27 23.21 8.18
CA SER A 51 9.90 22.02 8.79
C SER A 51 10.85 21.31 7.82
N LEU A 52 10.48 21.23 6.55
CA LEU A 52 11.33 20.62 5.53
C LEU A 52 12.54 21.50 5.19
N ALA A 53 12.35 22.84 5.13
CA ALA A 53 13.41 23.79 4.92
C ALA A 53 14.45 23.76 6.06
N GLU A 54 14.02 23.70 7.33
CA GLU A 54 14.88 23.59 8.49
C GLU A 54 15.75 22.34 8.46
N ARG A 55 15.31 21.28 7.79
CA ARG A 55 16.06 20.04 7.58
C ARG A 55 16.93 20.03 6.32
N GLY A 56 16.96 21.12 5.56
CA GLY A 56 17.72 21.22 4.31
C GLY A 56 17.22 20.29 3.20
N MET A 57 15.92 19.92 3.21
CA MET A 57 15.33 18.95 2.29
C MET A 57 14.20 19.53 1.43
N LEU A 58 14.10 20.87 1.34
CA LEU A 58 13.00 21.53 0.66
C LEU A 58 12.90 21.18 -0.84
N ASP A 59 14.01 20.96 -1.48
CA ASP A 59 14.14 20.53 -2.87
C ASP A 59 13.56 19.13 -3.14
N GLN A 60 13.38 18.32 -2.11
CA GLN A 60 12.82 16.96 -2.20
C GLN A 60 11.29 16.92 -2.06
N ASN A 61 10.63 18.08 -1.89
CA ASN A 61 9.17 18.13 -1.67
C ASN A 61 8.37 17.37 -2.72
N LYS A 62 8.68 17.60 -4.00
CA LYS A 62 7.98 16.92 -5.11
C LYS A 62 8.14 15.41 -5.08
N ASP A 63 9.34 14.94 -4.72
CA ASP A 63 9.61 13.51 -4.61
C ASP A 63 8.80 12.88 -3.47
N PHE A 64 8.73 13.55 -2.31
CA PHE A 64 7.92 13.08 -1.18
C PHE A 64 6.43 13.09 -1.49
N ALA A 65 5.92 14.17 -2.09
CA ALA A 65 4.52 14.26 -2.48
C ALA A 65 4.16 13.16 -3.49
N ARG A 66 4.98 12.98 -4.54
CA ARG A 66 4.77 11.95 -5.55
C ARG A 66 4.89 10.53 -4.98
N ALA A 67 5.95 10.23 -4.21
CA ALA A 67 6.17 8.90 -3.67
C ALA A 67 5.06 8.48 -2.71
N SER A 68 4.70 9.34 -1.76
CA SER A 68 3.60 9.08 -0.81
C SER A 68 2.24 9.01 -1.51
N GLY A 69 2.02 9.86 -2.51
CA GLY A 69 0.79 9.85 -3.31
C GLY A 69 0.62 8.56 -4.11
N LEU A 70 1.65 8.08 -4.79
CA LEU A 70 1.61 6.79 -5.51
C LEU A 70 1.42 5.62 -4.54
N PHE A 71 2.02 5.67 -3.36
CA PHE A 71 1.80 4.68 -2.32
C PHE A 71 0.37 4.69 -1.80
N SER A 72 -0.19 5.89 -1.56
CA SER A 72 -1.59 6.07 -1.18
C SER A 72 -2.54 5.42 -2.21
N VAL A 73 -2.30 5.60 -3.51
CA VAL A 73 -3.09 4.94 -4.58
C VAL A 73 -3.07 3.42 -4.46
N LEU A 74 -1.91 2.82 -4.14
CA LEU A 74 -1.80 1.36 -3.94
C LEU A 74 -2.59 0.88 -2.72
N LEU A 75 -2.56 1.65 -1.63
CA LEU A 75 -3.33 1.35 -0.41
C LEU A 75 -4.84 1.46 -0.65
N TYR A 76 -5.29 2.50 -1.36
CA TYR A 76 -6.69 2.62 -1.81
C TYR A 76 -7.13 1.43 -2.65
N LYS A 77 -6.28 1.02 -3.60
CA LYS A 77 -6.56 -0.15 -4.44
C LYS A 77 -6.73 -1.42 -3.61
N ASP A 78 -5.81 -1.68 -2.68
CA ASP A 78 -5.85 -2.88 -1.84
C ASP A 78 -7.11 -2.89 -0.94
N GLU A 79 -7.49 -1.74 -0.37
CA GLU A 79 -8.65 -1.60 0.51
C GLU A 79 -9.98 -1.71 -0.26
N ILE A 80 -10.07 -1.09 -1.44
CA ILE A 80 -11.25 -1.21 -2.32
C ILE A 80 -11.41 -2.68 -2.78
N GLU A 81 -10.33 -3.32 -3.20
CA GLU A 81 -10.37 -4.73 -3.61
C GLU A 81 -10.74 -5.66 -2.45
N ALA A 82 -10.26 -5.39 -1.22
CA ALA A 82 -10.67 -6.13 -0.03
C ALA A 82 -12.19 -5.98 0.23
N SER A 83 -12.72 -4.77 0.10
CA SER A 83 -14.16 -4.51 0.21
C SER A 83 -14.95 -5.27 -0.86
N LEU A 84 -14.48 -5.28 -2.11
CA LEU A 84 -15.13 -6.00 -3.21
C LEU A 84 -15.07 -7.52 -3.07
N ARG A 85 -14.06 -8.08 -2.41
CA ARG A 85 -13.96 -9.53 -2.10
C ARG A 85 -14.85 -9.95 -0.94
N THR A 86 -15.23 -9.02 -0.08
CA THR A 86 -16.03 -9.33 1.11
C THR A 86 -17.50 -9.50 0.75
N TYR A 87 -18.00 -10.72 0.76
CA TYR A 87 -19.41 -11.03 0.53
C TYR A 87 -20.06 -11.56 1.84
N PRO A 88 -21.20 -11.08 2.26
CA PRO A 88 -22.21 -10.24 1.60
C PRO A 88 -22.10 -8.72 1.94
N HIS A 89 -20.92 -8.13 1.71
CA HIS A 89 -20.71 -6.71 1.94
C HIS A 89 -21.59 -5.86 1.00
N GLY A 90 -22.29 -4.86 1.54
CA GLY A 90 -23.22 -4.03 0.77
C GLY A 90 -22.54 -2.93 -0.06
N GLY A 91 -21.26 -2.65 0.22
CA GLY A 91 -20.48 -1.65 -0.50
C GLY A 91 -19.53 -0.87 0.42
N PHE A 92 -18.94 0.17 -0.13
CA PHE A 92 -18.02 1.04 0.59
C PHE A 92 -18.21 2.51 0.18
N GLN A 93 -17.82 3.40 1.04
CA GLN A 93 -17.74 4.84 0.79
C GLN A 93 -16.29 5.27 1.00
N ILE A 94 -15.73 5.93 -0.01
CA ILE A 94 -14.40 6.55 0.09
C ILE A 94 -14.53 7.82 0.93
N LEU A 95 -13.57 8.05 1.83
CA LEU A 95 -13.58 9.23 2.71
C LEU A 95 -13.73 10.52 1.89
N GLU A 96 -12.83 10.74 0.92
CA GLU A 96 -12.84 11.94 0.08
C GLU A 96 -12.08 11.68 -1.22
N ALA A 97 -12.59 12.20 -2.33
CA ALA A 97 -11.90 12.17 -3.62
C ALA A 97 -10.86 13.31 -3.75
N ARG A 98 -11.01 14.36 -2.98
CA ARG A 98 -10.14 15.52 -2.90
C ARG A 98 -9.62 15.73 -1.48
N ASP A 99 -8.61 16.56 -1.33
CA ASP A 99 -8.16 16.99 0.00
C ASP A 99 -9.23 17.80 0.71
N TYR A 100 -9.36 17.57 2.01
CA TYR A 100 -10.30 18.30 2.84
C TYR A 100 -9.59 19.43 3.60
N PRO A 101 -9.73 20.70 3.18
CA PRO A 101 -9.01 21.82 3.80
C PRO A 101 -9.49 22.14 5.21
N GLY A 102 -10.66 21.63 5.64
CA GLY A 102 -11.16 21.79 6.99
C GLY A 102 -10.44 20.94 8.05
N GLN A 103 -9.65 19.96 7.62
CA GLN A 103 -8.82 19.12 8.48
C GLN A 103 -7.41 19.05 7.90
N GLY A 104 -6.45 19.71 8.54
CA GLY A 104 -5.11 19.90 8.00
C GLY A 104 -4.29 18.64 7.74
N THR A 105 -4.71 17.49 8.24
CA THR A 105 -4.09 16.18 8.00
C THR A 105 -4.81 15.35 6.93
N ALA A 106 -5.98 15.79 6.46
CA ALA A 106 -6.77 15.07 5.47
C ALA A 106 -6.30 15.37 4.03
N ILE A 107 -5.01 15.14 3.78
CA ILE A 107 -4.39 15.21 2.45
C ILE A 107 -4.50 13.80 1.84
N VAL A 108 -5.73 13.38 1.57
CA VAL A 108 -6.05 11.98 1.20
C VAL A 108 -6.58 11.83 -0.22
N GLY A 109 -6.91 12.95 -0.87
CA GLY A 109 -7.53 12.96 -2.20
C GLY A 109 -6.56 12.73 -3.35
N TRP A 110 -7.06 12.20 -4.46
CA TRP A 110 -6.35 12.18 -5.75
C TRP A 110 -6.43 13.53 -6.47
N LEU A 111 -7.37 14.35 -6.00
CA LEU A 111 -7.53 15.76 -6.36
C LEU A 111 -7.09 16.60 -5.17
N ASP A 112 -6.56 17.79 -5.45
CA ASP A 112 -6.28 18.77 -4.41
C ASP A 112 -7.57 19.42 -3.87
N ALA A 113 -7.44 20.33 -2.92
CA ALA A 113 -8.58 21.03 -2.33
C ALA A 113 -9.40 21.87 -3.33
N PHE A 114 -8.86 22.14 -4.50
CA PHE A 114 -9.46 22.93 -5.59
C PHE A 114 -10.00 22.06 -6.74
N TRP A 115 -10.01 20.74 -6.58
CA TRP A 115 -10.45 19.76 -7.56
C TRP A 115 -9.50 19.57 -8.74
N ASP A 116 -8.27 20.08 -8.68
CA ASP A 116 -7.27 19.79 -9.68
C ASP A 116 -6.62 18.42 -9.44
N SER A 117 -6.33 17.72 -10.53
CA SER A 117 -5.67 16.41 -10.43
C SER A 117 -4.24 16.55 -9.91
N LYS A 118 -3.87 15.72 -8.93
CA LYS A 118 -2.49 15.59 -8.47
C LYS A 118 -1.62 14.73 -9.41
N GLY A 119 -2.16 14.23 -10.52
CA GLY A 119 -1.44 13.39 -11.49
C GLY A 119 -0.99 12.03 -10.96
N LEU A 120 -1.66 11.51 -9.92
CA LEU A 120 -1.29 10.26 -9.26
C LEU A 120 -1.92 9.03 -9.92
N ILE A 121 -3.11 9.17 -10.47
CA ILE A 121 -3.86 8.12 -11.13
C ILE A 121 -4.81 8.69 -12.20
N GLU A 122 -4.90 7.98 -13.32
CA GLU A 122 -5.87 8.32 -14.36
C GLU A 122 -7.24 7.66 -14.08
N PRO A 123 -8.36 8.30 -14.46
CA PRO A 123 -9.71 7.73 -14.26
C PRO A 123 -9.86 6.32 -14.86
N LYS A 124 -9.19 6.04 -15.96
CA LYS A 124 -9.18 4.72 -16.62
C LYS A 124 -8.51 3.65 -15.74
N GLU A 125 -7.45 4.01 -15.04
CA GLU A 125 -6.74 3.10 -14.14
C GLU A 125 -7.54 2.85 -12.88
N PHE A 126 -8.12 3.91 -12.31
CA PHE A 126 -9.00 3.81 -11.15
C PHE A 126 -10.19 2.85 -11.41
N ARG A 127 -10.80 2.93 -12.60
CA ARG A 127 -11.89 2.03 -12.98
C ARG A 127 -11.54 0.55 -13.04
N ARG A 128 -10.27 0.19 -13.10
CA ARG A 128 -9.83 -1.21 -13.11
C ARG A 128 -10.09 -1.92 -11.78
N PHE A 129 -10.04 -1.19 -10.68
CA PHE A 129 -10.27 -1.72 -9.33
C PHE A 129 -11.46 -1.11 -8.61
N CYS A 130 -12.08 -0.07 -9.17
CA CYS A 130 -13.28 0.57 -8.64
C CYS A 130 -14.31 0.74 -9.77
N GLY A 131 -15.03 -0.32 -10.07
CA GLY A 131 -16.01 -0.37 -11.15
C GLY A 131 -17.10 -1.40 -10.87
N PRO A 132 -18.15 -1.47 -11.72
CA PRO A 132 -19.25 -2.42 -11.53
C PRO A 132 -18.82 -3.88 -11.71
N THR A 133 -17.77 -4.13 -12.46
CA THR A 133 -17.18 -5.47 -12.62
C THR A 133 -15.65 -5.34 -12.48
N VAL A 134 -15.09 -6.05 -11.50
CA VAL A 134 -13.67 -5.97 -11.16
C VAL A 134 -13.07 -7.35 -11.05
N ALA A 135 -11.99 -7.59 -11.81
CA ALA A 135 -11.15 -8.76 -11.65
C ALA A 135 -10.31 -8.59 -10.38
N LEU A 136 -10.30 -9.58 -9.51
CA LEU A 136 -9.71 -9.57 -8.17
C LEU A 136 -8.66 -10.67 -8.03
N LEU A 137 -7.69 -10.43 -7.18
CA LEU A 137 -6.63 -11.39 -6.92
C LEU A 137 -6.30 -11.40 -5.42
N GLN A 138 -6.31 -12.60 -4.83
CA GLN A 138 -5.85 -12.82 -3.48
C GLN A 138 -4.49 -13.52 -3.52
N MET A 139 -3.46 -12.88 -2.95
CA MET A 139 -2.11 -13.42 -2.88
C MET A 139 -1.52 -13.26 -1.48
N PRO A 140 -0.80 -14.26 -0.96
CA PRO A 140 -0.31 -14.24 0.42
C PRO A 140 0.81 -13.22 0.65
N LYS A 141 1.58 -12.90 -0.38
CA LYS A 141 2.70 -11.96 -0.32
C LYS A 141 2.99 -11.34 -1.68
N ARG A 142 3.78 -10.28 -1.70
CA ARG A 142 4.21 -9.59 -2.92
C ARG A 142 5.71 -9.72 -3.20
N VAL A 143 6.49 -10.25 -2.27
CA VAL A 143 7.94 -10.43 -2.40
C VAL A 143 8.27 -11.92 -2.38
N TYR A 144 9.04 -12.35 -3.34
CA TYR A 144 9.41 -13.75 -3.58
C TYR A 144 10.90 -13.87 -3.84
N THR A 145 11.43 -15.09 -3.69
CA THR A 145 12.71 -15.49 -4.26
C THR A 145 12.51 -16.36 -5.49
N CYS A 146 13.50 -16.41 -6.38
CA CYS A 146 13.37 -17.10 -7.67
C CYS A 146 13.20 -18.63 -7.55
N ASP A 147 13.53 -19.23 -6.41
CA ASP A 147 13.30 -20.66 -6.12
C ASP A 147 11.87 -20.96 -5.66
N GLU A 148 11.07 -19.92 -5.40
CA GLU A 148 9.68 -20.09 -5.02
C GLU A 148 8.74 -20.21 -6.24
N THR A 149 7.52 -20.59 -5.95
CA THR A 149 6.39 -20.58 -6.88
C THR A 149 5.40 -19.52 -6.46
N PHE A 150 5.11 -18.57 -7.35
CA PHE A 150 4.01 -17.65 -7.18
C PHE A 150 2.68 -18.40 -7.14
N LYS A 151 1.82 -18.09 -6.18
CA LYS A 151 0.45 -18.62 -6.08
C LYS A 151 -0.52 -17.51 -5.76
N ALA A 152 -1.69 -17.55 -6.36
CA ALA A 152 -2.78 -16.61 -6.08
C ALA A 152 -4.13 -17.24 -6.41
N VAL A 153 -5.18 -16.74 -5.75
CA VAL A 153 -6.57 -17.08 -6.07
C VAL A 153 -7.17 -15.94 -6.89
N ALA A 154 -7.69 -16.27 -8.08
CA ALA A 154 -8.35 -15.33 -8.95
C ALA A 154 -9.87 -15.35 -8.71
N GLU A 155 -10.45 -14.17 -8.62
CA GLU A 155 -11.88 -13.94 -8.40
C GLU A 155 -12.39 -12.82 -9.30
N ILE A 156 -13.70 -12.64 -9.36
CA ILE A 156 -14.35 -11.51 -10.01
C ILE A 156 -15.55 -11.06 -9.19
N SER A 157 -15.61 -9.76 -8.92
CA SER A 157 -16.77 -9.09 -8.36
C SER A 157 -17.62 -8.55 -9.50
N ASN A 158 -18.91 -8.90 -9.55
CA ASN A 158 -19.82 -8.43 -10.57
C ASN A 158 -21.07 -7.79 -9.96
N TYR A 159 -21.09 -6.48 -9.92
CA TYR A 159 -22.26 -5.66 -9.56
C TYR A 159 -22.85 -4.95 -10.78
N GLY A 160 -22.52 -5.45 -11.99
CA GLY A 160 -23.16 -5.05 -13.23
C GLY A 160 -24.63 -5.55 -13.33
N PRO A 161 -25.36 -5.12 -14.37
CA PRO A 161 -26.81 -5.36 -14.47
C PRO A 161 -27.19 -6.80 -14.82
N LYS A 162 -26.23 -7.66 -15.15
CA LYS A 162 -26.49 -9.04 -15.61
C LYS A 162 -25.33 -9.99 -15.33
N ASN A 163 -25.63 -11.28 -15.34
CA ASN A 163 -24.63 -12.33 -15.31
C ASN A 163 -23.72 -12.26 -16.55
N LEU A 164 -22.42 -12.49 -16.38
CA LEU A 164 -21.42 -12.40 -17.44
C LEU A 164 -20.75 -13.77 -17.67
N PRO A 165 -20.90 -14.37 -18.84
CA PRO A 165 -20.04 -15.48 -19.26
C PRO A 165 -18.61 -14.99 -19.39
N ILE A 166 -17.67 -15.67 -18.77
CA ILE A 166 -16.25 -15.27 -18.75
C ILE A 166 -15.33 -16.43 -19.09
N LYS A 167 -14.24 -16.09 -19.77
CA LYS A 167 -13.08 -16.94 -19.99
C LYS A 167 -11.87 -16.19 -19.46
N PRO A 168 -11.45 -16.46 -18.23
CA PRO A 168 -10.37 -15.67 -17.62
C PRO A 168 -9.03 -16.04 -18.25
N GLU A 169 -8.20 -15.02 -18.46
CA GLU A 169 -6.83 -15.17 -18.93
C GLU A 169 -5.90 -14.37 -18.01
N TRP A 170 -4.72 -14.88 -17.77
CA TRP A 170 -3.72 -14.19 -16.97
C TRP A 170 -2.34 -14.25 -17.61
N THR A 171 -1.55 -13.22 -17.33
CA THR A 171 -0.14 -13.13 -17.74
C THR A 171 0.69 -12.58 -16.61
N LEU A 172 1.89 -13.12 -16.41
CA LEU A 172 2.93 -12.59 -15.54
C LEU A 172 4.09 -12.16 -16.44
N ALA A 173 4.39 -10.86 -16.46
CA ALA A 173 5.40 -10.29 -17.34
C ALA A 173 6.38 -9.40 -16.58
N ASP A 174 7.61 -9.26 -17.06
CA ASP A 174 8.60 -8.32 -16.54
C ASP A 174 8.40 -6.89 -17.11
N GLU A 175 9.24 -5.96 -16.66
CA GLU A 175 9.16 -4.54 -17.06
C GLU A 175 9.44 -4.30 -18.53
N SER A 176 10.12 -5.23 -19.21
CA SER A 176 10.33 -5.18 -20.68
C SER A 176 9.12 -5.66 -21.47
N GLY A 177 8.09 -6.20 -20.79
CA GLY A 177 6.93 -6.84 -21.40
C GLY A 177 7.14 -8.31 -21.77
N ARG A 178 8.27 -8.91 -21.42
CA ARG A 178 8.52 -10.34 -21.65
C ARG A 178 7.64 -11.17 -20.72
N THR A 179 6.86 -12.06 -21.28
CA THR A 179 6.02 -12.99 -20.50
C THR A 179 6.88 -14.05 -19.82
N ILE A 180 6.77 -14.13 -18.50
CA ILE A 180 7.39 -15.14 -17.65
C ILE A 180 6.50 -16.38 -17.57
N ALA A 181 5.19 -16.16 -17.38
CA ALA A 181 4.18 -17.21 -17.33
C ALA A 181 2.82 -16.64 -17.76
N GLY A 182 1.90 -17.51 -18.12
CA GLY A 182 0.54 -17.12 -18.47
C GLY A 182 -0.33 -18.34 -18.74
N GLY A 183 -1.63 -18.13 -18.79
CA GLY A 183 -2.60 -19.20 -19.02
C GLY A 183 -4.03 -18.73 -18.99
N SER A 184 -4.92 -19.69 -19.15
CA SER A 184 -6.37 -19.50 -19.05
C SER A 184 -6.89 -20.25 -17.82
N LEU A 185 -7.92 -19.70 -17.18
CA LEU A 185 -8.65 -20.39 -16.13
C LEU A 185 -9.96 -20.96 -16.70
N PRO A 186 -10.62 -21.89 -15.99
CA PRO A 186 -11.88 -22.46 -16.46
C PRO A 186 -12.93 -21.41 -16.77
N ALA A 187 -13.63 -21.61 -17.90
CA ALA A 187 -14.76 -20.76 -18.24
C ALA A 187 -15.86 -20.89 -17.18
N THR A 188 -16.43 -19.76 -16.79
CA THR A 188 -17.46 -19.70 -15.75
C THR A 188 -18.45 -18.57 -16.01
N VAL A 189 -19.41 -18.38 -15.11
CA VAL A 189 -20.37 -17.27 -15.13
C VAL A 189 -20.16 -16.44 -13.88
N ALA A 190 -19.84 -15.17 -14.05
CA ALA A 190 -19.86 -14.20 -12.95
C ALA A 190 -21.31 -13.75 -12.72
N GLU A 191 -21.92 -14.24 -11.64
CA GLU A 191 -23.27 -13.86 -11.28
C GLU A 191 -23.35 -12.42 -10.79
N THR A 192 -24.42 -11.71 -11.16
CA THR A 192 -24.64 -10.33 -10.70
C THR A 192 -24.88 -10.29 -9.18
N GLY A 193 -24.34 -9.26 -8.51
CA GLY A 193 -24.46 -9.08 -7.06
C GLY A 193 -23.57 -10.01 -6.24
N LYS A 194 -22.57 -10.67 -6.85
CA LYS A 194 -21.73 -11.65 -6.16
C LYS A 194 -20.25 -11.52 -6.51
N VAL A 195 -19.43 -12.15 -5.67
CA VAL A 195 -18.03 -12.50 -5.97
C VAL A 195 -18.03 -13.95 -6.46
N SER A 196 -17.42 -14.20 -7.60
CA SER A 196 -17.29 -15.53 -8.21
C SER A 196 -15.84 -15.95 -8.29
N GLY A 197 -15.50 -17.16 -7.82
CA GLY A 197 -14.18 -17.73 -7.96
C GLY A 197 -13.87 -18.05 -9.43
N LEU A 198 -12.64 -17.75 -9.85
CA LEU A 198 -12.14 -18.04 -11.20
C LEU A 198 -11.16 -19.21 -11.22
N GLY A 199 -10.47 -19.47 -10.09
CA GLY A 199 -9.50 -20.54 -9.94
C GLY A 199 -8.16 -20.06 -9.39
N GLU A 200 -7.23 -20.99 -9.31
CA GLU A 200 -5.87 -20.73 -8.80
C GLU A 200 -4.90 -20.43 -9.94
N ILE A 201 -4.03 -19.46 -9.72
CA ILE A 201 -2.90 -19.13 -10.57
C ILE A 201 -1.63 -19.66 -9.89
N SER A 202 -0.79 -20.34 -10.64
CA SER A 202 0.49 -20.84 -10.15
C SER A 202 1.57 -20.64 -11.22
N ALA A 203 2.71 -20.04 -10.84
CA ALA A 203 3.82 -19.77 -11.75
C ALA A 203 5.17 -20.00 -11.05
N PRO A 204 6.00 -20.96 -11.50
CA PRO A 204 7.38 -21.10 -11.03
C PRO A 204 8.19 -19.85 -11.40
N LEU A 205 8.98 -19.32 -10.46
CA LEU A 205 9.75 -18.09 -10.64
C LEU A 205 11.22 -18.33 -11.02
N ARG A 206 11.62 -19.58 -11.18
CA ARG A 206 13.03 -19.98 -11.43
C ARG A 206 13.69 -19.39 -12.67
N THR A 207 12.90 -18.88 -13.60
CA THR A 207 13.42 -18.21 -14.81
C THR A 207 13.79 -16.74 -14.58
N VAL A 208 13.55 -16.21 -13.38
CA VAL A 208 13.88 -14.83 -13.00
C VAL A 208 15.24 -14.86 -12.30
N ALA A 209 16.31 -14.64 -13.07
CA ALA A 209 17.69 -14.78 -12.58
C ALA A 209 18.19 -13.55 -11.79
N GLU A 210 17.66 -12.37 -12.09
CA GLU A 210 18.02 -11.09 -11.48
C GLU A 210 16.83 -10.51 -10.73
N ALA A 211 17.10 -9.56 -9.81
CA ALA A 211 16.02 -8.85 -9.12
C ALA A 211 15.10 -8.15 -10.12
N ALA A 212 13.82 -8.46 -10.09
CA ALA A 212 12.86 -7.97 -11.06
C ALA A 212 11.50 -7.66 -10.41
N ARG A 213 10.85 -6.61 -10.90
CA ARG A 213 9.42 -6.40 -10.69
C ARG A 213 8.66 -7.11 -11.81
N LEU A 214 7.73 -7.95 -11.43
CA LEU A 214 6.83 -8.62 -12.36
C LEU A 214 5.41 -8.09 -12.17
N THR A 215 4.68 -7.95 -13.26
CA THR A 215 3.28 -7.55 -13.25
C THR A 215 2.40 -8.74 -13.64
N LEU A 216 1.54 -9.16 -12.73
CA LEU A 216 0.43 -10.06 -13.05
C LEU A 216 -0.73 -9.24 -13.59
N THR A 217 -1.25 -9.63 -14.73
CA THR A 217 -2.49 -9.09 -15.31
C THR A 217 -3.53 -10.20 -15.40
N LEU A 218 -4.72 -9.95 -14.88
CA LEU A 218 -5.89 -10.82 -14.99
C LEU A 218 -6.95 -10.13 -15.84
N LYS A 219 -7.38 -10.79 -16.92
CA LYS A 219 -8.47 -10.36 -17.79
C LYS A 219 -9.67 -11.27 -17.62
N ALA A 220 -10.82 -10.72 -17.29
CA ALA A 220 -12.05 -11.47 -17.08
C ALA A 220 -13.29 -10.58 -17.32
N GLY A 221 -14.30 -11.07 -18.03
CA GLY A 221 -15.59 -10.39 -18.18
C GLY A 221 -15.55 -9.01 -18.86
N GLY A 222 -14.57 -8.78 -19.73
CA GLY A 222 -14.35 -7.49 -20.40
C GLY A 222 -13.60 -6.45 -19.54
N THR A 223 -13.22 -6.80 -18.32
CA THR A 223 -12.37 -5.99 -17.44
C THR A 223 -10.95 -6.56 -17.35
N SER A 224 -10.03 -5.76 -16.86
CA SER A 224 -8.63 -6.13 -16.65
C SER A 224 -8.09 -5.41 -15.43
N ASN A 225 -7.38 -6.16 -14.57
CA ASN A 225 -6.70 -5.60 -13.41
C ASN A 225 -5.29 -6.16 -13.31
N SER A 226 -4.40 -5.50 -12.56
CA SER A 226 -3.01 -5.91 -12.47
C SER A 226 -2.40 -5.63 -11.11
N TRP A 227 -1.41 -6.43 -10.73
CA TRP A 227 -0.70 -6.36 -9.45
C TRP A 227 0.78 -6.63 -9.66
N ASN A 228 1.62 -5.91 -8.92
CA ASN A 228 3.05 -6.10 -8.94
C ASN A 228 3.51 -7.08 -7.87
N ILE A 229 4.48 -7.90 -8.22
CA ILE A 229 5.29 -8.69 -7.29
C ILE A 229 6.78 -8.42 -7.57
N TRP A 230 7.61 -8.62 -6.57
CA TRP A 230 9.05 -8.47 -6.65
C TRP A 230 9.70 -9.81 -6.43
N VAL A 231 10.59 -10.20 -7.34
CA VAL A 231 11.31 -11.46 -7.29
C VAL A 231 12.80 -11.16 -7.17
N TYR A 232 13.45 -11.80 -6.22
CA TYR A 232 14.88 -11.64 -5.97
C TYR A 232 15.59 -12.98 -6.16
N PRO A 233 16.91 -12.99 -6.49
CA PRO A 233 17.71 -14.20 -6.48
C PRO A 233 17.67 -14.90 -5.11
N ALA A 234 17.62 -16.23 -5.09
CA ALA A 234 17.63 -17.05 -3.87
C ALA A 234 19.01 -17.11 -3.21
N ARG A 235 19.82 -16.04 -3.33
CA ARG A 235 21.13 -15.96 -2.70
C ARG A 235 20.98 -15.54 -1.25
N GLN A 236 21.69 -16.24 -0.36
CA GLN A 236 21.99 -15.68 0.96
C GLN A 236 23.08 -14.63 0.77
N PRO A 237 22.82 -13.36 1.08
CA PRO A 237 23.87 -12.34 1.01
C PRO A 237 24.94 -12.70 2.04
N GLU A 238 26.21 -12.69 1.60
CA GLU A 238 27.33 -12.80 2.55
C GLU A 238 27.38 -11.53 3.39
N THR A 239 27.60 -11.71 4.69
CA THR A 239 27.83 -10.57 5.58
C THR A 239 29.14 -9.87 5.17
N PRO A 240 29.11 -8.59 4.79
CA PRO A 240 30.33 -7.89 4.43
C PRO A 240 31.37 -7.93 5.56
N ALA A 241 32.64 -8.13 5.20
CA ALA A 241 33.70 -8.16 6.18
C ALA A 241 33.72 -6.87 7.02
N GLY A 242 33.87 -7.00 8.32
CA GLY A 242 33.90 -5.89 9.27
C GLY A 242 32.53 -5.25 9.54
N VAL A 243 31.43 -5.89 9.16
CA VAL A 243 30.08 -5.49 9.56
C VAL A 243 29.53 -6.51 10.55
N ARG A 244 29.12 -6.04 11.72
CA ARG A 244 28.40 -6.84 12.71
C ARG A 244 26.90 -6.82 12.38
N ILE A 245 26.28 -7.97 12.30
CA ILE A 245 24.82 -8.09 12.25
C ILE A 245 24.29 -8.15 13.69
N ALA A 246 23.32 -7.31 14.02
CA ALA A 246 22.62 -7.31 15.31
C ALA A 246 21.11 -7.29 15.08
N TYR A 247 20.38 -7.96 15.96
CA TYR A 247 18.91 -8.03 15.91
C TYR A 247 18.25 -7.30 17.08
N GLU A 248 19.06 -6.83 18.04
CA GLU A 248 18.61 -6.08 19.21
C GLU A 248 19.57 -4.91 19.48
N TYR A 249 19.03 -3.80 19.93
CA TYR A 249 19.81 -2.66 20.39
C TYR A 249 20.16 -2.83 21.87
N ASP A 250 20.82 -3.93 22.17
CA ASP A 250 21.27 -4.32 23.50
C ASP A 250 22.58 -3.64 23.91
N ARG A 251 23.08 -3.99 25.09
CA ARG A 251 24.38 -3.48 25.59
C ARG A 251 25.53 -3.86 24.66
N THR A 252 25.54 -5.09 24.14
CA THR A 252 26.60 -5.59 23.24
C THR A 252 26.67 -4.77 21.96
N THR A 253 25.50 -4.46 21.38
CA THR A 253 25.39 -3.63 20.16
C THR A 253 25.86 -2.20 20.43
N ARG A 254 25.48 -1.61 21.56
CA ARG A 254 25.94 -0.27 21.96
C ARG A 254 27.45 -0.21 22.20
N ASP A 255 27.98 -1.21 22.89
CA ASP A 255 29.43 -1.29 23.13
C ASP A 255 30.23 -1.47 21.83
N ALA A 256 29.67 -2.20 20.84
CA ALA A 256 30.27 -2.34 19.51
C ALA A 256 30.29 -0.99 18.76
N LEU A 257 29.18 -0.26 18.78
CA LEU A 257 29.11 1.08 18.20
C LEU A 257 30.07 2.07 18.89
N ALA A 258 30.15 2.02 20.22
CA ALA A 258 31.08 2.86 20.99
C ALA A 258 32.54 2.59 20.66
N ARG A 259 32.88 1.36 20.24
CA ARG A 259 34.23 1.01 19.73
C ARG A 259 34.45 1.38 18.26
N GLY A 260 33.47 1.97 17.60
CA GLY A 260 33.56 2.35 16.18
C GLY A 260 33.35 1.18 15.22
N GLU A 261 32.77 0.05 15.67
CA GLU A 261 32.41 -1.06 14.78
C GLU A 261 31.24 -0.66 13.89
N ARG A 262 31.27 -1.12 12.64
CA ARG A 262 30.10 -1.00 11.74
C ARG A 262 29.05 -2.03 12.12
N VAL A 263 27.86 -1.57 12.47
CA VAL A 263 26.74 -2.43 12.88
C VAL A 263 25.57 -2.23 11.92
N LEU A 264 25.06 -3.33 11.38
CA LEU A 264 23.78 -3.40 10.70
C LEU A 264 22.76 -3.97 11.67
N LEU A 265 21.85 -3.12 12.15
CA LEU A 265 20.80 -3.51 13.09
C LEU A 265 19.51 -3.81 12.36
N PHE A 266 19.05 -5.06 12.43
CA PHE A 266 17.71 -5.47 12.05
C PHE A 266 16.83 -5.48 13.30
N SER A 267 16.03 -4.43 13.50
CA SER A 267 15.04 -4.45 14.58
C SER A 267 13.86 -5.34 14.17
N ASP A 268 13.52 -6.32 15.00
CA ASP A 268 12.28 -7.08 14.85
C ASP A 268 11.10 -6.15 15.20
N PRO A 269 10.24 -5.78 14.22
CA PRO A 269 9.12 -4.89 14.50
C PRO A 269 8.13 -5.49 15.49
N THR A 270 8.15 -6.82 15.68
CA THR A 270 7.27 -7.50 16.63
C THR A 270 7.82 -7.51 18.06
N LYS A 271 9.12 -7.27 18.24
CA LYS A 271 9.80 -7.38 19.53
C LYS A 271 10.39 -6.09 20.09
N GLY A 272 10.71 -5.14 19.24
CA GLY A 272 11.61 -4.06 19.61
C GLY A 272 10.98 -2.68 19.79
N LEU A 273 10.10 -2.28 18.91
CA LEU A 273 9.58 -0.92 18.87
C LEU A 273 8.59 -0.59 20.01
N TYR A 274 8.04 -1.61 20.66
CA TYR A 274 7.02 -1.43 21.71
C TYR A 274 7.60 -1.22 23.13
N LYS A 275 8.92 -1.21 23.30
CA LYS A 275 9.58 -1.05 24.61
C LYS A 275 10.52 0.16 24.70
N ILE A 276 10.56 0.99 23.68
CA ILE A 276 11.45 2.14 23.71
C ILE A 276 10.68 3.33 24.26
N ASP A 277 10.84 3.59 25.55
CA ASP A 277 10.12 4.62 26.28
C ASP A 277 10.35 6.03 25.75
N ARG A 278 11.51 6.31 25.21
CA ARG A 278 11.86 7.63 24.69
C ARG A 278 13.09 7.58 23.80
N VAL A 279 13.02 8.10 22.59
CA VAL A 279 14.22 8.49 21.84
C VAL A 279 14.04 9.92 21.36
N MET A 280 14.78 10.86 21.85
CA MET A 280 14.77 12.25 21.38
C MET A 280 15.87 12.46 20.35
N LEU A 281 15.52 12.97 19.18
CA LEU A 281 16.46 13.47 18.19
C LEU A 281 16.51 15.00 18.27
N GLY A 282 17.33 15.50 19.14
CA GLY A 282 17.88 16.85 19.08
C GLY A 282 19.37 16.73 18.76
N PRO A 283 20.13 17.81 18.70
CA PRO A 283 21.60 17.68 18.63
C PRO A 283 22.14 16.79 19.73
N ASP A 284 21.39 16.57 20.82
CA ASP A 284 21.81 15.82 21.98
C ASP A 284 20.79 14.78 22.51
N GLU A 285 19.60 14.60 21.91
CA GLU A 285 18.58 13.69 22.46
C GLU A 285 17.57 13.16 21.42
N ILE A 286 17.30 11.85 21.47
CA ILE A 286 16.24 11.17 20.71
C ILE A 286 15.12 10.75 21.67
N ARG A 287 13.86 11.09 21.44
CA ARG A 287 12.71 10.62 22.23
C ARG A 287 11.83 9.65 21.46
N LEU A 288 11.61 8.47 21.99
CA LEU A 288 10.63 7.50 21.53
C LEU A 288 9.45 7.45 22.50
N PHE A 289 8.24 7.37 21.97
CA PHE A 289 7.02 7.28 22.76
C PHE A 289 6.63 5.83 22.98
N GLU A 290 6.32 5.46 24.21
CA GLU A 290 5.78 4.14 24.54
C GLU A 290 4.36 3.99 23.98
N VAL A 291 4.12 2.95 23.19
CA VAL A 291 2.77 2.50 22.81
C VAL A 291 2.32 1.50 23.85
N LYS A 292 1.27 1.84 24.62
CA LYS A 292 0.73 0.93 25.65
C LYS A 292 0.19 -0.35 25.00
N PRO A 293 0.39 -1.53 25.64
CA PRO A 293 -0.20 -2.77 25.17
C PRO A 293 -1.71 -2.62 24.94
N GLY A 294 -2.20 -2.94 23.75
CA GLY A 294 -3.61 -2.81 23.38
C GLY A 294 -3.98 -1.56 22.57
N GLN A 295 -3.06 -0.62 22.37
CA GLN A 295 -3.23 0.42 21.35
C GLN A 295 -2.66 -0.07 20.02
N ASN A 296 -3.49 -0.02 18.97
CA ASN A 296 -2.98 -0.24 17.62
C ASN A 296 -1.95 0.84 17.28
N ALA A 297 -0.81 0.44 16.72
CA ALA A 297 0.23 1.37 16.27
C ALA A 297 -0.28 2.36 15.20
N LEU A 298 -1.45 2.09 14.61
CA LEU A 298 -2.16 2.97 13.66
C LEU A 298 -3.08 3.99 14.35
N GLU A 299 -3.42 3.81 15.64
CA GLU A 299 -4.15 4.81 16.45
C GLU A 299 -3.22 5.82 17.10
N GLY A 300 -1.94 5.53 17.17
CA GLY A 300 -0.92 6.50 17.50
C GLY A 300 -0.70 7.40 16.30
N THR A 301 -1.46 8.47 16.23
CA THR A 301 -1.19 9.56 15.30
C THR A 301 0.28 9.92 15.44
N PHE A 302 1.07 9.70 14.41
CA PHE A 302 2.34 10.38 14.24
C PHE A 302 2.04 11.86 14.03
N MET A 303 1.65 12.52 15.12
CA MET A 303 1.78 13.95 15.18
C MET A 303 3.25 14.20 15.50
N PRO A 304 4.04 14.79 14.59
CA PRO A 304 5.27 15.37 15.02
C PRO A 304 4.89 16.36 16.13
N ALA A 305 5.46 16.20 17.31
CA ALA A 305 5.36 17.22 18.34
C ALA A 305 5.97 18.51 17.73
N PHE A 306 5.13 19.50 17.50
CA PHE A 306 5.54 20.83 17.11
C PHE A 306 6.06 21.56 18.36
#